data_ecd169195c8e558881af0f45476a452b
#
_entry.id   ecd169195c8e558881af0f45476a452b
#
_cell.length_a   1.000
_cell.length_b   1.000
_cell.length_c   1.000
_cell.angle_alpha   90.00
_cell.angle_beta   90.00
_cell.angle_gamma   90.00
#
_symmetry.space_group_name_H-M   'P 1'
#
loop_
_entity.id
_entity.type
_entity.pdbx_description
1 polymer ?
#
loop_
_entity_poly.entity_id
_entity_poly.type
_entity_poly.pdbx_seq_one_letter_code
_entity_poly.pdbx_strand_id
1 'polypeptide(L)'
;MIVQEPVLQLCRAVSEAGGRALLVGGWVRDYLRGCSSNDYDLEVYHLEPDVLRHLLETQGTVNPVGAAYTVYKVRLRYQRRSLVADVSLPRRESKIGRGHRGFVVTGDPFMTFEEAARRRDFTINAILFDPLTQEVIDPFNGRADLDNHLIRLVDPATFVEDSLRVLRAMQFAARLEFTIDPQTMAHCREIDLHDLPAERIWGEVEKWLLRSARPSIGLLAARELGILEQLWPELQSADLNALGHSLDLAFEETAPLDYPRRVTVMIAILCRNFTLGIPAVERFLDRLSLHTIERYDVRRQILSLVTHRNLPFTWSERAVTDGDYRRLALEVEPGLLARVESATCPDQRMIVDHFLDRVRQLGVEITPPPPLLLGRHLLQLGHPPGPRIGEITRAVYQLQLDDRVHNLDDAIAAARSFVQ
;
A
#
# COMPACT_ATOMS: atom_id res chain seq x y z
N MET A 1 26.19 9.11 -3.53
CA MET A 1 25.27 8.67 -4.61
C MET A 1 25.60 9.47 -5.87
N ILE A 2 25.47 8.87 -7.06
CA ILE A 2 25.80 9.55 -8.32
C ILE A 2 24.50 9.64 -9.14
N VAL A 3 24.18 10.85 -9.62
CA VAL A 3 23.08 11.03 -10.58
C VAL A 3 23.42 10.25 -11.84
N GLN A 4 22.49 9.47 -12.37
CA GLN A 4 22.74 8.63 -13.55
C GLN A 4 22.94 9.49 -14.80
N GLU A 5 23.87 9.08 -15.65
CA GLU A 5 24.29 9.83 -16.84
C GLU A 5 23.14 10.29 -17.75
N PRO A 6 22.06 9.51 -18.01
CA PRO A 6 20.94 10.00 -18.82
C PRO A 6 20.24 11.22 -18.23
N VAL A 7 20.16 11.30 -16.90
CA VAL A 7 19.57 12.47 -16.21
C VAL A 7 20.51 13.67 -16.34
N LEU A 8 21.82 13.46 -16.20
CA LEU A 8 22.82 14.52 -16.42
C LEU A 8 22.80 15.04 -17.88
N GLN A 9 22.64 14.15 -18.86
CA GLN A 9 22.50 14.54 -20.27
C GLN A 9 21.25 15.39 -20.49
N LEU A 10 20.10 15.00 -19.90
CA LEU A 10 18.90 15.81 -19.94
C LEU A 10 19.11 17.19 -19.30
N CYS A 11 19.77 17.26 -18.14
CA CYS A 11 20.05 18.53 -17.48
C CYS A 11 20.99 19.42 -18.30
N ARG A 12 21.99 18.85 -18.98
CA ARG A 12 22.87 19.61 -19.91
C ARG A 12 22.07 20.15 -21.08
N ALA A 13 21.22 19.33 -21.73
CA ALA A 13 20.37 19.79 -22.84
C ALA A 13 19.45 20.94 -22.43
N VAL A 14 18.86 20.87 -21.20
CA VAL A 14 18.07 21.97 -20.63
C VAL A 14 18.94 23.22 -20.43
N SER A 15 20.16 23.07 -19.92
CA SER A 15 21.09 24.20 -19.69
C SER A 15 21.54 24.85 -21.01
N GLU A 16 21.82 24.06 -22.03
CA GLU A 16 22.18 24.54 -23.40
C GLU A 16 21.04 25.32 -24.05
N ALA A 17 19.78 24.97 -23.71
CA ALA A 17 18.60 25.71 -24.17
C ALA A 17 18.30 26.97 -23.35
N GLY A 18 19.14 27.30 -22.36
CA GLY A 18 18.97 28.49 -21.47
C GLY A 18 18.14 28.25 -20.22
N GLY A 19 17.74 27.01 -19.94
CA GLY A 19 17.00 26.63 -18.73
C GLY A 19 17.89 26.13 -17.60
N ARG A 20 17.25 25.80 -16.46
CA ARG A 20 17.89 25.16 -15.33
C ARG A 20 17.03 23.98 -14.83
N ALA A 21 17.55 22.76 -14.84
CA ALA A 21 16.87 21.57 -14.35
C ALA A 21 17.38 21.21 -12.95
N LEU A 22 16.48 21.14 -11.98
CA LEU A 22 16.79 20.82 -10.59
C LEU A 22 16.09 19.52 -10.20
N LEU A 23 16.81 18.64 -9.52
CA LEU A 23 16.21 17.50 -8.82
C LEU A 23 15.46 18.00 -7.59
N VAL A 24 14.31 17.39 -7.30
CA VAL A 24 13.40 17.87 -6.24
C VAL A 24 12.77 16.72 -5.47
N GLY A 25 12.14 17.06 -4.34
CA GLY A 25 11.27 16.14 -3.60
C GLY A 25 11.99 14.99 -2.93
N GLY A 26 11.39 13.79 -3.06
CA GLY A 26 11.87 12.58 -2.38
C GLY A 26 13.28 12.17 -2.77
N TRP A 27 13.65 12.37 -4.02
CA TRP A 27 14.99 12.03 -4.51
C TRP A 27 16.08 12.82 -3.78
N VAL A 28 15.90 14.14 -3.60
CA VAL A 28 16.88 15.01 -2.93
C VAL A 28 17.00 14.67 -1.46
N ARG A 29 15.86 14.46 -0.79
CA ARG A 29 15.83 14.01 0.61
C ARG A 29 16.62 12.71 0.78
N ASP A 30 16.35 11.71 -0.05
CA ASP A 30 16.98 10.39 0.06
C ASP A 30 18.47 10.46 -0.32
N TYR A 31 18.84 11.29 -1.30
CA TYR A 31 20.23 11.60 -1.65
C TYR A 31 21.00 12.17 -0.44
N LEU A 32 20.44 13.15 0.26
CA LEU A 32 21.08 13.77 1.42
C LEU A 32 21.19 12.81 2.60
N ARG A 33 20.29 11.83 2.71
CA ARG A 33 20.34 10.74 3.69
C ARG A 33 21.31 9.61 3.30
N GLY A 34 21.97 9.67 2.16
CA GLY A 34 22.83 8.60 1.65
C GLY A 34 22.05 7.37 1.11
N CYS A 35 20.75 7.46 0.94
CA CYS A 35 19.89 6.40 0.43
C CYS A 35 19.81 6.44 -1.11
N SER A 36 19.78 5.27 -1.78
CA SER A 36 19.61 5.23 -3.23
C SER A 36 18.16 5.42 -3.64
N SER A 37 17.90 6.27 -4.64
CA SER A 37 16.61 6.41 -5.28
C SER A 37 16.78 6.40 -6.80
N ASN A 38 15.86 5.71 -7.50
CA ASN A 38 15.76 5.73 -8.96
C ASN A 38 14.52 6.50 -9.45
N ASP A 39 13.82 7.18 -8.54
CA ASP A 39 12.61 7.95 -8.82
C ASP A 39 13.00 9.42 -8.99
N TYR A 40 13.34 9.79 -10.23
CA TYR A 40 13.86 11.10 -10.56
C TYR A 40 12.72 12.07 -10.83
N ASP A 41 12.53 13.04 -9.94
CA ASP A 41 11.67 14.19 -10.10
C ASP A 41 12.52 15.41 -10.47
N LEU A 42 12.29 15.98 -11.65
CA LEU A 42 12.96 17.17 -12.16
C LEU A 42 11.98 18.35 -12.26
N GLU A 43 12.38 19.50 -11.82
CA GLU A 43 11.67 20.74 -12.01
C GLU A 43 12.54 21.68 -12.87
N VAL A 44 11.99 22.14 -14.04
CA VAL A 44 12.74 22.91 -15.04
C VAL A 44 12.31 24.36 -14.99
N TYR A 45 13.28 25.24 -14.84
CA TYR A 45 13.13 26.68 -14.76
C TYR A 45 13.63 27.36 -16.03
N HIS A 46 13.10 28.55 -16.31
CA HIS A 46 13.53 29.46 -17.41
C HIS A 46 13.34 28.91 -18.82
N LEU A 47 12.53 27.88 -19.03
CA LEU A 47 12.13 27.42 -20.36
C LEU A 47 10.61 27.46 -20.49
N GLU A 48 10.15 28.06 -21.60
CA GLU A 48 8.74 28.04 -21.95
C GLU A 48 8.24 26.60 -22.19
N PRO A 49 6.95 26.28 -21.89
CA PRO A 49 6.41 24.92 -21.95
C PRO A 49 6.63 24.23 -23.28
N ASP A 50 6.44 24.93 -24.40
CA ASP A 50 6.60 24.35 -25.74
C ASP A 50 8.07 24.04 -26.07
N VAL A 51 9.00 24.90 -25.64
CA VAL A 51 10.44 24.70 -25.79
C VAL A 51 10.87 23.47 -24.98
N LEU A 52 10.43 23.39 -23.72
CA LEU A 52 10.72 22.23 -22.88
C LEU A 52 10.18 20.95 -23.50
N ARG A 53 8.92 20.93 -23.91
CA ARG A 53 8.31 19.75 -24.54
C ARG A 53 9.11 19.27 -25.74
N HIS A 54 9.45 20.19 -26.69
CA HIS A 54 10.21 19.83 -27.87
C HIS A 54 11.60 19.26 -27.51
N LEU A 55 12.29 19.87 -26.55
CA LEU A 55 13.56 19.38 -26.04
C LEU A 55 13.43 17.96 -25.46
N LEU A 56 12.42 17.70 -24.61
CA LEU A 56 12.21 16.38 -24.02
C LEU A 56 11.96 15.30 -25.09
N GLU A 57 11.24 15.62 -26.17
CA GLU A 57 10.99 14.71 -27.31
C GLU A 57 12.28 14.31 -28.02
N THR A 58 13.33 15.14 -28.00
CA THR A 58 14.66 14.79 -28.56
C THR A 58 15.46 13.85 -27.63
N GLN A 59 15.18 13.88 -26.30
CA GLN A 59 15.95 13.12 -25.31
C GLN A 59 15.34 11.73 -25.02
N GLY A 60 14.06 11.53 -25.34
CA GLY A 60 13.40 10.26 -25.02
C GLY A 60 11.96 10.15 -25.53
N THR A 61 11.26 9.14 -24.99
CA THR A 61 9.81 9.02 -25.22
C THR A 61 9.07 9.78 -24.15
N VAL A 62 8.26 10.75 -24.54
CA VAL A 62 7.53 11.65 -23.66
C VAL A 62 6.06 11.25 -23.59
N ASN A 63 5.55 11.03 -22.37
CA ASN A 63 4.13 10.86 -22.11
C ASN A 63 3.66 12.03 -21.23
N PRO A 64 2.84 12.97 -21.78
CA PRO A 64 2.29 14.06 -20.98
C PRO A 64 1.28 13.51 -19.97
N VAL A 65 1.36 13.98 -18.74
CA VAL A 65 0.48 13.58 -17.63
C VAL A 65 -0.26 14.79 -17.08
N GLY A 66 -1.60 14.68 -16.97
CA GLY A 66 -2.47 15.74 -16.42
C GLY A 66 -3.06 16.68 -17.45
N ALA A 67 -4.18 17.33 -17.09
CA ALA A 67 -5.01 18.14 -17.99
C ALA A 67 -4.32 19.44 -18.49
N ALA A 68 -3.28 19.91 -17.81
CA ALA A 68 -2.55 21.15 -18.16
C ALA A 68 -1.15 20.90 -18.71
N TYR A 69 -0.78 19.65 -18.98
CA TYR A 69 0.55 19.25 -19.53
C TYR A 69 1.75 19.89 -18.81
N THR A 70 1.67 20.03 -17.50
CA THR A 70 2.76 20.61 -16.68
C THR A 70 3.72 19.54 -16.15
N VAL A 71 3.41 18.26 -16.35
CA VAL A 71 4.25 17.11 -15.94
C VAL A 71 4.42 16.17 -17.14
N TYR A 72 5.65 15.81 -17.43
CA TYR A 72 6.02 14.89 -18.49
C TYR A 72 6.74 13.67 -17.91
N LYS A 73 6.22 12.46 -18.17
CA LYS A 73 6.97 11.23 -17.93
C LYS A 73 7.89 10.98 -19.13
N VAL A 74 9.18 11.12 -18.89
CA VAL A 74 10.21 10.99 -19.93
C VAL A 74 10.93 9.66 -19.74
N ARG A 75 10.84 8.79 -20.75
CA ARG A 75 11.60 7.55 -20.79
C ARG A 75 12.91 7.78 -21.50
N LEU A 76 13.98 7.98 -20.72
CA LEU A 76 15.34 8.15 -21.19
C LEU A 76 15.94 6.80 -21.55
N ARG A 77 16.67 6.71 -22.68
CA ARG A 77 17.38 5.50 -23.09
C ARG A 77 18.82 5.56 -22.59
N TYR A 78 19.26 4.49 -21.94
CA TYR A 78 20.64 4.38 -21.49
C TYR A 78 21.16 2.96 -21.70
N GLN A 79 22.11 2.80 -22.65
CA GLN A 79 22.63 1.49 -23.03
C GLN A 79 21.48 0.51 -23.39
N ARG A 80 21.30 -0.59 -22.62
CA ARG A 80 20.21 -1.57 -22.81
C ARG A 80 19.06 -1.41 -21.80
N ARG A 81 19.07 -0.34 -21.00
CA ARG A 81 18.04 -0.07 -19.97
C ARG A 81 17.28 1.22 -20.30
N SER A 82 16.09 1.35 -19.78
CA SER A 82 15.34 2.60 -19.79
C SER A 82 15.22 3.13 -18.36
N LEU A 83 15.39 4.43 -18.22
CA LEU A 83 15.16 5.16 -16.99
C LEU A 83 13.96 6.07 -17.20
N VAL A 84 13.08 6.19 -16.20
CA VAL A 84 11.94 7.11 -16.26
C VAL A 84 12.25 8.27 -15.32
N ALA A 85 12.07 9.49 -15.82
CA ALA A 85 12.13 10.70 -15.02
C ALA A 85 10.81 11.46 -15.18
N ASP A 86 10.28 11.96 -14.07
CA ASP A 86 9.15 12.88 -14.07
C ASP A 86 9.70 14.31 -14.17
N VAL A 87 9.37 15.01 -15.25
CA VAL A 87 9.85 16.35 -15.54
C VAL A 87 8.68 17.31 -15.48
N SER A 88 8.78 18.35 -14.67
CA SER A 88 7.72 19.34 -14.51
C SER A 88 8.26 20.77 -14.63
N LEU A 89 7.34 21.68 -14.93
CA LEU A 89 7.58 23.11 -14.72
C LEU A 89 7.14 23.49 -13.30
N PRO A 90 7.75 24.50 -12.67
CA PRO A 90 7.17 25.19 -11.54
C PRO A 90 5.75 25.63 -11.88
N ARG A 91 4.84 25.55 -10.93
CA ARG A 91 3.42 25.80 -11.21
C ARG A 91 2.77 26.67 -10.16
N ARG A 92 1.86 27.54 -10.58
CA ARG A 92 0.92 28.25 -9.71
C ARG A 92 -0.38 27.45 -9.65
N GLU A 93 -0.87 27.26 -8.44
CA GLU A 93 -2.16 26.64 -8.19
C GLU A 93 -3.12 27.75 -7.75
N SER A 94 -4.17 27.99 -8.53
CA SER A 94 -5.20 28.96 -8.19
C SER A 94 -6.49 28.23 -7.86
N LYS A 95 -6.98 28.39 -6.62
CA LYS A 95 -8.22 27.77 -6.17
C LYS A 95 -9.41 28.50 -6.75
N ILE A 96 -10.18 27.86 -7.63
CA ILE A 96 -11.40 28.40 -8.25
C ILE A 96 -12.68 27.74 -7.74
N GLY A 97 -12.60 26.72 -6.85
CA GLY A 97 -13.76 26.00 -6.33
C GLY A 97 -13.47 25.24 -5.04
N ARG A 98 -14.48 24.55 -4.50
CA ARG A 98 -14.34 23.68 -3.34
C ARG A 98 -13.82 22.28 -3.74
N GLY A 99 -12.99 21.66 -2.89
CA GLY A 99 -12.46 20.30 -3.04
C GLY A 99 -11.28 20.19 -4.03
N HIS A 100 -10.76 18.97 -4.21
CA HIS A 100 -9.55 18.68 -5.00
C HIS A 100 -9.65 18.97 -6.52
N ARG A 101 -10.84 19.15 -7.05
CA ARG A 101 -11.06 19.47 -8.47
C ARG A 101 -11.18 20.97 -8.76
N GLY A 102 -11.08 21.80 -7.72
CA GLY A 102 -11.28 23.25 -7.81
C GLY A 102 -10.00 24.05 -8.06
N PHE A 103 -8.91 23.46 -8.56
CA PHE A 103 -7.67 24.16 -8.84
C PHE A 103 -7.43 24.28 -10.35
N VAL A 104 -7.06 25.49 -10.79
CA VAL A 104 -6.41 25.72 -12.07
C VAL A 104 -4.91 25.71 -11.82
N VAL A 105 -4.21 24.79 -12.51
CA VAL A 105 -2.76 24.66 -12.44
C VAL A 105 -2.18 25.27 -13.70
N THR A 106 -1.32 26.29 -13.53
CA THR A 106 -0.63 26.92 -14.66
C THR A 106 0.88 26.81 -14.41
N GLY A 107 1.60 26.28 -15.39
CA GLY A 107 3.07 26.28 -15.37
C GLY A 107 3.61 27.71 -15.43
N ASP A 108 4.54 28.04 -14.54
CA ASP A 108 5.25 29.32 -14.53
C ASP A 108 6.75 29.06 -14.36
N PRO A 109 7.49 28.92 -15.48
CA PRO A 109 8.91 28.58 -15.45
C PRO A 109 9.79 29.69 -14.86
N PHE A 110 9.24 30.88 -14.63
CA PHE A 110 9.98 32.03 -14.10
C PHE A 110 9.73 32.28 -12.61
N MET A 111 9.04 31.35 -11.92
CA MET A 111 8.93 31.37 -10.46
C MET A 111 10.33 31.33 -9.81
N THR A 112 10.46 31.97 -8.65
CA THR A 112 11.64 31.75 -7.80
C THR A 112 11.63 30.35 -7.20
N PHE A 113 12.81 29.83 -6.83
CA PHE A 113 12.93 28.53 -6.18
C PHE A 113 12.15 28.48 -4.86
N GLU A 114 12.11 29.59 -4.12
CA GLU A 114 11.35 29.70 -2.88
C GLU A 114 9.84 29.62 -3.13
N GLU A 115 9.30 30.36 -4.12
CA GLU A 115 7.88 30.30 -4.47
C GLU A 115 7.47 28.88 -4.90
N ALA A 116 8.29 28.22 -5.74
CA ALA A 116 8.03 26.86 -6.18
C ALA A 116 8.08 25.85 -5.03
N ALA A 117 9.02 25.98 -4.11
CA ALA A 117 9.18 25.10 -2.96
C ALA A 117 8.12 25.34 -1.87
N ARG A 118 7.59 26.58 -1.73
CA ARG A 118 6.59 26.98 -0.70
C ARG A 118 5.32 26.14 -0.74
N ARG A 119 4.90 25.67 -1.91
CA ARG A 119 3.71 24.83 -2.09
C ARG A 119 3.90 23.35 -1.73
N ARG A 120 5.13 22.92 -1.42
CA ARG A 120 5.43 21.54 -1.01
C ARG A 120 4.90 21.26 0.38
N ASP A 121 4.77 19.98 0.70
CA ASP A 121 4.22 19.51 1.99
C ASP A 121 5.15 19.83 3.16
N PHE A 122 6.37 19.30 3.12
CA PHE A 122 7.32 19.37 4.23
C PHE A 122 8.66 19.93 3.79
N THR A 123 9.36 20.60 4.73
CA THR A 123 10.68 21.21 4.50
C THR A 123 11.70 20.22 3.95
N ILE A 124 11.70 18.99 4.44
CA ILE A 124 12.58 17.90 3.98
C ILE A 124 12.34 17.49 2.53
N ASN A 125 11.18 17.80 1.95
CA ASN A 125 10.82 17.56 0.55
C ASN A 125 10.88 18.85 -0.30
N ALA A 126 11.19 20.00 0.32
CA ALA A 126 11.28 21.31 -0.32
C ALA A 126 12.71 21.70 -0.72
N ILE A 127 13.66 20.81 -0.52
CA ILE A 127 15.06 20.98 -0.92
C ILE A 127 15.19 20.66 -2.42
N LEU A 128 15.95 21.48 -3.13
CA LEU A 128 16.28 21.29 -4.54
C LEU A 128 17.79 21.02 -4.69
N PHE A 129 18.15 20.30 -5.74
CA PHE A 129 19.55 19.97 -6.03
C PHE A 129 19.85 20.15 -7.51
N ASP A 130 20.89 20.93 -7.80
CA ASP A 130 21.40 21.08 -9.16
C ASP A 130 22.43 20.01 -9.47
N PRO A 131 22.16 19.05 -10.34
CA PRO A 131 23.07 17.93 -10.58
C PRO A 131 24.32 18.34 -11.42
N LEU A 132 24.29 19.48 -12.09
CA LEU A 132 25.43 19.97 -12.89
C LEU A 132 26.43 20.75 -12.03
N THR A 133 25.95 21.61 -11.13
CA THR A 133 26.79 22.45 -10.26
C THR A 133 27.03 21.83 -8.89
N GLN A 134 26.28 20.79 -8.53
CA GLN A 134 26.26 20.17 -7.19
C GLN A 134 25.73 21.12 -6.08
N GLU A 135 25.03 22.18 -6.47
CA GLU A 135 24.45 23.13 -5.53
C GLU A 135 23.19 22.55 -4.87
N VAL A 136 23.11 22.67 -3.54
CA VAL A 136 21.90 22.36 -2.77
C VAL A 136 21.20 23.68 -2.45
N ILE A 137 19.97 23.84 -2.91
CA ILE A 137 19.13 25.02 -2.70
C ILE A 137 18.07 24.65 -1.66
N ASP A 138 18.12 25.28 -0.49
CA ASP A 138 17.28 24.95 0.67
C ASP A 138 16.62 26.21 1.25
N PRO A 139 15.53 26.69 0.64
CA PRO A 139 14.89 27.94 1.05
C PRO A 139 14.15 27.85 2.39
N PHE A 140 13.87 26.63 2.90
CA PHE A 140 13.07 26.42 4.11
C PHE A 140 13.80 25.64 5.21
N ASN A 141 15.12 25.59 5.18
CA ASN A 141 15.98 24.88 6.16
C ASN A 141 15.65 23.38 6.29
N GLY A 142 15.23 22.74 5.20
CA GLY A 142 14.88 21.31 5.17
C GLY A 142 16.04 20.40 5.52
N ARG A 143 17.32 20.81 5.27
CA ARG A 143 18.50 20.07 5.68
C ARG A 143 18.62 19.98 7.21
N ALA A 144 18.40 21.09 7.91
CA ALA A 144 18.42 21.09 9.36
C ALA A 144 17.31 20.20 9.95
N ASP A 145 16.10 20.23 9.37
CA ASP A 145 15.02 19.34 9.77
C ASP A 145 15.32 17.87 9.44
N LEU A 146 16.00 17.62 8.33
CA LEU A 146 16.46 16.27 7.94
C LEU A 146 17.49 15.71 8.95
N ASP A 147 18.47 16.51 9.33
CA ASP A 147 19.50 16.16 10.31
C ASP A 147 18.91 15.94 11.72
N ASN A 148 17.85 16.68 12.06
CA ASN A 148 17.12 16.57 13.33
C ASN A 148 16.01 15.51 13.30
N HIS A 149 15.84 14.76 12.21
CA HIS A 149 14.79 13.76 12.03
C HIS A 149 13.38 14.34 12.28
N LEU A 150 13.10 15.52 11.69
CA LEU A 150 11.89 16.29 11.95
C LEU A 150 11.04 16.45 10.68
N ILE A 151 9.73 16.24 10.80
CA ILE A 151 8.73 16.52 9.78
C ILE A 151 8.09 17.87 10.13
N ARG A 152 8.42 18.89 9.36
CA ARG A 152 7.88 20.26 9.52
C ARG A 152 7.20 20.66 8.22
N LEU A 153 5.98 21.21 8.29
CA LEU A 153 5.31 21.80 7.13
C LEU A 153 6.09 23.01 6.59
N VAL A 154 6.00 23.25 5.28
CA VAL A 154 6.69 24.39 4.65
C VAL A 154 5.97 25.70 4.95
N ASP A 155 4.68 25.78 4.65
CA ASP A 155 3.88 26.99 4.80
C ASP A 155 2.45 26.62 5.22
N PRO A 156 1.98 27.12 6.40
CA PRO A 156 0.64 26.82 6.88
C PRO A 156 -0.48 27.21 5.89
N ALA A 157 -0.30 28.32 5.17
CA ALA A 157 -1.32 28.84 4.27
C ALA A 157 -1.55 27.92 3.04
N THR A 158 -0.46 27.37 2.49
CA THR A 158 -0.55 26.45 1.36
C THR A 158 -0.79 24.99 1.79
N PHE A 159 -0.42 24.63 3.01
CA PHE A 159 -0.56 23.27 3.53
C PHE A 159 -2.01 22.80 3.58
N VAL A 160 -2.94 23.66 3.95
CA VAL A 160 -4.38 23.37 4.03
C VAL A 160 -5.07 23.13 2.68
N GLU A 161 -4.39 23.45 1.58
CA GLU A 161 -4.94 23.29 0.24
C GLU A 161 -5.12 21.82 -0.16
N ASP A 162 -4.32 20.90 0.44
CA ASP A 162 -4.42 19.47 0.23
C ASP A 162 -4.44 18.72 1.57
N SER A 163 -5.64 18.34 2.02
CA SER A 163 -5.88 17.62 3.27
C SER A 163 -5.14 16.28 3.35
N LEU A 164 -4.75 15.68 2.19
CA LEU A 164 -3.95 14.46 2.16
C LEU A 164 -2.57 14.63 2.83
N ARG A 165 -2.06 15.85 2.92
CA ARG A 165 -0.76 16.12 3.58
C ARG A 165 -0.74 15.68 5.04
N VAL A 166 -1.90 15.61 5.71
CA VAL A 166 -2.02 15.07 7.07
C VAL A 166 -1.69 13.57 7.10
N LEU A 167 -2.24 12.78 6.16
CA LEU A 167 -1.90 11.36 6.04
C LEU A 167 -0.45 11.17 5.59
N ARG A 168 0.07 12.08 4.77
CA ARG A 168 1.48 12.07 4.37
C ARG A 168 2.42 12.31 5.56
N ALA A 169 2.04 13.18 6.53
CA ALA A 169 2.81 13.35 7.77
C ALA A 169 2.89 12.03 8.54
N MET A 170 1.77 11.34 8.72
CA MET A 170 1.69 10.03 9.36
C MET A 170 2.61 9.00 8.68
N GLN A 171 2.50 8.86 7.35
CA GLN A 171 3.29 7.86 6.62
C GLN A 171 4.78 8.20 6.57
N PHE A 172 5.15 9.49 6.50
CA PHE A 172 6.56 9.89 6.56
C PHE A 172 7.15 9.68 7.96
N ALA A 173 6.38 9.94 9.03
CA ALA A 173 6.81 9.64 10.39
C ALA A 173 7.20 8.16 10.51
N ALA A 174 6.39 7.24 9.99
CA ALA A 174 6.70 5.82 10.02
C ALA A 174 7.84 5.41 9.07
N ARG A 175 7.83 5.91 7.82
CA ARG A 175 8.83 5.50 6.81
C ARG A 175 10.23 6.00 7.07
N LEU A 176 10.33 7.20 7.64
CA LEU A 176 11.61 7.84 7.92
C LEU A 176 12.04 7.65 9.37
N GLU A 177 11.13 7.20 10.23
CA GLU A 177 11.27 7.14 11.69
C GLU A 177 11.58 8.54 12.27
N PHE A 178 10.85 9.54 11.77
CA PHE A 178 10.99 10.95 12.15
C PHE A 178 9.86 11.37 13.08
N THR A 179 10.14 12.37 13.92
CA THR A 179 9.12 13.04 14.74
C THR A 179 8.41 14.15 13.96
N ILE A 180 7.17 14.43 14.31
CA ILE A 180 6.43 15.55 13.71
C ILE A 180 6.59 16.78 14.60
N ASP A 181 6.91 17.91 13.98
CA ASP A 181 7.02 19.19 14.65
C ASP A 181 5.70 19.55 15.36
N PRO A 182 5.73 20.04 16.63
CA PRO A 182 4.51 20.32 17.38
C PRO A 182 3.57 21.35 16.73
N GLN A 183 4.08 22.35 16.04
CA GLN A 183 3.25 23.32 15.33
C GLN A 183 2.61 22.69 14.09
N THR A 184 3.35 21.85 13.38
CA THR A 184 2.83 21.04 12.27
C THR A 184 1.72 20.11 12.73
N MET A 185 1.92 19.44 13.87
CA MET A 185 0.92 18.55 14.47
C MET A 185 -0.37 19.29 14.84
N ALA A 186 -0.25 20.44 15.51
CA ALA A 186 -1.39 21.28 15.86
C ALA A 186 -2.16 21.74 14.63
N HIS A 187 -1.45 22.16 13.58
CA HIS A 187 -2.05 22.59 12.31
C HIS A 187 -2.78 21.45 11.59
N CYS A 188 -2.21 20.24 11.57
CA CYS A 188 -2.84 19.06 10.97
C CYS A 188 -4.18 18.71 11.62
N ARG A 189 -4.34 18.90 12.94
CA ARG A 189 -5.57 18.61 13.68
C ARG A 189 -6.76 19.50 13.29
N GLU A 190 -6.49 20.67 12.74
CA GLU A 190 -7.52 21.62 12.32
C GLU A 190 -8.04 21.34 10.90
N ILE A 191 -7.38 20.44 10.16
CA ILE A 191 -7.74 20.13 8.78
C ILE A 191 -8.84 19.07 8.74
N ASP A 192 -9.90 19.35 7.98
CA ASP A 192 -10.97 18.39 7.70
C ASP A 192 -10.50 17.34 6.67
N LEU A 193 -10.66 16.05 7.01
CA LEU A 193 -10.25 14.91 6.19
C LEU A 193 -11.41 14.20 5.48
N HIS A 194 -12.66 14.60 5.73
CA HIS A 194 -13.84 13.89 5.23
C HIS A 194 -14.04 13.99 3.72
N ASP A 195 -13.41 14.96 3.05
CA ASP A 195 -13.47 15.14 1.60
C ASP A 195 -12.44 14.33 0.82
N LEU A 196 -11.57 13.56 1.51
CA LEU A 196 -10.52 12.78 0.88
C LEU A 196 -11.09 11.58 0.11
N PRO A 197 -10.76 11.41 -1.19
CA PRO A 197 -11.10 10.21 -1.93
C PRO A 197 -10.44 8.95 -1.33
N ALA A 198 -11.18 7.85 -1.29
CA ALA A 198 -10.72 6.58 -0.71
C ALA A 198 -9.41 6.07 -1.32
N GLU A 199 -9.24 6.22 -2.63
CA GLU A 199 -8.03 5.78 -3.36
C GLU A 199 -6.79 6.60 -2.93
N ARG A 200 -6.98 7.90 -2.61
CA ARG A 200 -5.88 8.74 -2.11
C ARG A 200 -5.51 8.35 -0.67
N ILE A 201 -6.52 8.09 0.18
CA ILE A 201 -6.31 7.57 1.54
C ILE A 201 -5.54 6.26 1.45
N TRP A 202 -6.01 5.32 0.62
CA TRP A 202 -5.34 4.04 0.43
C TRP A 202 -3.87 4.20 0.01
N GLY A 203 -3.57 5.10 -0.92
CA GLY A 203 -2.21 5.33 -1.37
C GLY A 203 -1.22 5.74 -0.26
N GLU A 204 -1.66 6.44 0.79
CA GLU A 204 -0.82 6.78 1.94
C GLU A 204 -0.82 5.66 3.00
N VAL A 205 -1.95 4.97 3.21
CA VAL A 205 -2.04 3.79 4.09
C VAL A 205 -1.17 2.65 3.59
N GLU A 206 -1.17 2.39 2.29
CA GLU A 206 -0.29 1.40 1.65
C GLU A 206 1.19 1.68 1.95
N LYS A 207 1.63 2.93 1.73
CA LYS A 207 3.01 3.33 2.01
C LYS A 207 3.35 3.19 3.48
N TRP A 208 2.42 3.58 4.36
CA TRP A 208 2.57 3.43 5.80
C TRP A 208 2.75 1.96 6.19
N LEU A 209 1.85 1.07 5.77
CA LEU A 209 1.84 -0.33 6.20
C LEU A 209 2.89 -1.20 5.50
N LEU A 210 3.18 -0.96 4.21
CA LEU A 210 4.01 -1.86 3.41
C LEU A 210 5.43 -1.35 3.14
N ARG A 211 5.72 -0.06 3.44
CA ARG A 211 7.04 0.54 3.20
C ARG A 211 7.67 1.13 4.46
N SER A 212 7.10 0.90 5.62
CA SER A 212 7.66 1.33 6.91
C SER A 212 8.08 0.11 7.70
N ALA A 213 9.33 0.05 8.13
CA ALA A 213 9.81 -1.02 9.00
C ALA A 213 9.12 -1.02 10.37
N ARG A 214 8.67 0.17 10.80
CA ARG A 214 7.93 0.37 12.06
C ARG A 214 6.59 1.08 11.83
N PRO A 215 5.56 0.35 11.34
CA PRO A 215 4.22 0.89 11.18
C PRO A 215 3.61 1.44 12.48
N SER A 216 4.06 0.95 13.65
CA SER A 216 3.64 1.46 14.97
C SER A 216 3.80 2.97 15.12
N ILE A 217 4.88 3.55 14.57
CA ILE A 217 5.12 5.00 14.62
C ILE A 217 4.00 5.75 13.90
N GLY A 218 3.60 5.27 12.72
CA GLY A 218 2.50 5.88 11.96
C GLY A 218 1.15 5.73 12.67
N LEU A 219 0.90 4.61 13.33
CA LEU A 219 -0.32 4.40 14.11
C LEU A 219 -0.45 5.40 15.27
N LEU A 220 0.64 5.63 15.99
CA LEU A 220 0.68 6.63 17.07
C LEU A 220 0.54 8.05 16.51
N ALA A 221 1.24 8.36 15.41
CA ALA A 221 1.10 9.63 14.71
C ALA A 221 -0.35 9.85 14.21
N ALA A 222 -1.04 8.82 13.73
CA ALA A 222 -2.45 8.92 13.31
C ALA A 222 -3.36 9.42 14.44
N ARG A 223 -3.13 8.94 15.67
CA ARG A 223 -3.85 9.44 16.85
C ARG A 223 -3.49 10.90 17.14
N GLU A 224 -2.21 11.23 17.14
CA GLU A 224 -1.74 12.57 17.45
C GLU A 224 -2.17 13.63 16.43
N LEU A 225 -2.34 13.23 15.17
CA LEU A 225 -2.80 14.08 14.07
C LEU A 225 -4.33 14.18 13.95
N GLY A 226 -5.10 13.48 14.78
CA GLY A 226 -6.57 13.48 14.69
C GLY A 226 -7.14 12.63 13.56
N ILE A 227 -6.32 11.78 12.92
CA ILE A 227 -6.77 10.90 11.82
C ILE A 227 -7.72 9.83 12.33
N LEU A 228 -7.47 9.25 13.54
CA LEU A 228 -8.32 8.20 14.08
C LEU A 228 -9.74 8.71 14.33
N GLU A 229 -9.88 9.93 14.83
CA GLU A 229 -11.18 10.55 15.12
C GLU A 229 -11.99 10.77 13.84
N GLN A 230 -11.35 11.21 12.80
CA GLN A 230 -12.01 11.60 11.57
C GLN A 230 -12.24 10.44 10.59
N LEU A 231 -11.24 9.57 10.41
CA LEU A 231 -11.26 8.54 9.36
C LEU A 231 -11.39 7.12 9.92
N TRP A 232 -10.85 6.81 11.11
CA TRP A 232 -10.77 5.45 11.64
C TRP A 232 -11.28 5.34 13.09
N PRO A 233 -12.53 5.74 13.36
CA PRO A 233 -13.08 5.74 14.73
C PRO A 233 -13.09 4.36 15.39
N GLU A 234 -13.05 3.27 14.59
CA GLU A 234 -12.95 1.89 15.09
C GLU A 234 -11.65 1.61 15.84
N LEU A 235 -10.60 2.39 15.58
CA LEU A 235 -9.28 2.25 16.22
C LEU A 235 -9.15 3.07 17.53
N GLN A 236 -10.07 3.98 17.82
CA GLN A 236 -9.96 4.85 19.01
C GLN A 236 -9.95 4.09 20.33
N SER A 237 -10.67 2.97 20.41
CA SER A 237 -10.74 2.12 21.61
C SER A 237 -9.68 1.03 21.66
N ALA A 238 -8.82 0.92 20.64
CA ALA A 238 -7.80 -0.11 20.57
C ALA A 238 -6.60 0.23 21.47
N ASP A 239 -5.95 -0.81 22.01
CA ASP A 239 -4.60 -0.65 22.55
C ASP A 239 -3.62 -0.44 21.40
N LEU A 240 -3.31 0.82 21.12
CA LEU A 240 -2.46 1.20 20.00
C LEU A 240 -1.01 0.73 20.16
N ASN A 241 -0.53 0.51 21.39
CA ASN A 241 0.82 0.00 21.60
C ASN A 241 0.89 -1.49 21.25
N ALA A 242 -0.07 -2.29 21.72
CA ALA A 242 -0.14 -3.71 21.36
C ALA A 242 -0.40 -3.91 19.85
N LEU A 243 -1.31 -3.11 19.28
CA LEU A 243 -1.60 -3.14 17.85
C LEU A 243 -0.38 -2.73 17.02
N GLY A 244 0.31 -1.67 17.42
CA GLY A 244 1.53 -1.20 16.77
C GLY A 244 2.64 -2.25 16.78
N HIS A 245 2.86 -2.90 17.94
CA HIS A 245 3.82 -4.01 18.04
C HIS A 245 3.47 -5.16 17.09
N SER A 246 2.19 -5.53 17.00
CA SER A 246 1.71 -6.56 16.07
C SER A 246 1.97 -6.19 14.61
N LEU A 247 1.79 -4.92 14.23
CA LEU A 247 2.08 -4.44 12.88
C LEU A 247 3.58 -4.47 12.56
N ASP A 248 4.45 -4.11 13.52
CA ASP A 248 5.89 -4.15 13.36
C ASP A 248 6.38 -5.59 13.13
N LEU A 249 5.90 -6.55 13.93
CA LEU A 249 6.19 -7.97 13.73
C LEU A 249 5.70 -8.48 12.37
N ALA A 250 4.47 -8.13 11.99
CA ALA A 250 3.88 -8.56 10.74
C ALA A 250 4.61 -8.00 9.51
N PHE A 251 5.19 -6.82 9.59
CA PHE A 251 5.96 -6.23 8.48
C PHE A 251 7.10 -7.15 8.04
N GLU A 252 7.86 -7.70 8.99
CA GLU A 252 8.95 -8.63 8.70
C GLU A 252 8.43 -10.00 8.23
N GLU A 253 7.44 -10.55 8.93
CA GLU A 253 6.89 -11.89 8.64
C GLU A 253 6.17 -11.96 7.29
N THR A 254 5.65 -10.85 6.79
CA THR A 254 4.96 -10.76 5.50
C THR A 254 5.87 -10.45 4.32
N ALA A 255 7.14 -10.14 4.54
CA ALA A 255 8.10 -9.80 3.48
C ALA A 255 8.19 -10.85 2.34
N PRO A 256 8.08 -12.19 2.59
CA PRO A 256 8.10 -13.20 1.54
C PRO A 256 6.79 -13.33 0.74
N LEU A 257 5.70 -12.69 1.19
CA LEU A 257 4.40 -12.79 0.53
C LEU A 257 4.34 -11.87 -0.70
N ASP A 258 3.48 -12.22 -1.65
CA ASP A 258 3.08 -11.33 -2.73
C ASP A 258 2.32 -10.09 -2.18
N TYR A 259 2.22 -9.07 -3.04
CA TYR A 259 1.62 -7.80 -2.66
C TYR A 259 0.18 -7.91 -2.11
N PRO A 260 -0.77 -8.63 -2.77
CA PRO A 260 -2.13 -8.75 -2.27
C PRO A 260 -2.22 -9.41 -0.89
N ARG A 261 -1.41 -10.44 -0.63
CA ARG A 261 -1.39 -11.16 0.65
C ARG A 261 -0.76 -10.32 1.77
N ARG A 262 0.28 -9.55 1.46
CA ARG A 262 0.84 -8.57 2.42
C ARG A 262 -0.21 -7.56 2.86
N VAL A 263 -0.93 -6.95 1.90
CA VAL A 263 -2.06 -6.05 2.18
C VAL A 263 -3.08 -6.73 3.09
N THR A 264 -3.46 -7.96 2.74
CA THR A 264 -4.47 -8.73 3.47
C THR A 264 -4.10 -8.92 4.94
N VAL A 265 -2.87 -9.36 5.23
CA VAL A 265 -2.41 -9.59 6.62
C VAL A 265 -2.36 -8.29 7.40
N MET A 266 -1.72 -7.24 6.85
CA MET A 266 -1.57 -5.97 7.56
C MET A 266 -2.92 -5.32 7.89
N ILE A 267 -3.87 -5.34 6.96
CA ILE A 267 -5.22 -4.81 7.21
C ILE A 267 -6.03 -5.72 8.15
N ALA A 268 -5.89 -7.05 8.06
CA ALA A 268 -6.56 -7.96 8.99
C ALA A 268 -6.13 -7.72 10.44
N ILE A 269 -4.84 -7.42 10.68
CA ILE A 269 -4.32 -7.06 12.01
C ILE A 269 -4.96 -5.76 12.51
N LEU A 270 -5.05 -4.72 11.67
CA LEU A 270 -5.73 -3.47 12.05
C LEU A 270 -7.18 -3.72 12.46
N CYS A 271 -7.89 -4.58 11.72
CA CYS A 271 -9.31 -4.84 11.93
C CYS A 271 -9.63 -5.88 13.01
N ARG A 272 -8.62 -6.64 13.46
CA ARG A 272 -8.80 -7.83 14.32
C ARG A 272 -9.68 -7.60 15.55
N ASN A 273 -9.51 -6.46 16.21
CA ASN A 273 -10.13 -6.14 17.49
C ASN A 273 -11.23 -5.09 17.39
N PHE A 274 -11.81 -4.86 16.22
CA PHE A 274 -12.93 -3.95 16.10
C PHE A 274 -14.14 -4.42 16.91
N THR A 275 -14.57 -3.60 17.85
CA THR A 275 -15.62 -3.94 18.83
C THR A 275 -16.98 -4.19 18.22
N LEU A 276 -17.28 -3.55 17.07
CA LEU A 276 -18.54 -3.71 16.34
C LEU A 276 -18.50 -4.85 15.29
N GLY A 277 -17.48 -5.71 15.35
CA GLY A 277 -17.36 -6.90 14.53
C GLY A 277 -17.30 -6.66 13.02
N ILE A 278 -17.74 -7.63 12.22
CA ILE A 278 -17.66 -7.62 10.76
C ILE A 278 -18.24 -6.35 10.10
N PRO A 279 -19.40 -5.79 10.51
CA PRO A 279 -19.89 -4.56 9.89
C PRO A 279 -18.96 -3.34 10.05
N ALA A 280 -18.17 -3.30 11.12
CA ALA A 280 -17.15 -2.25 11.28
C ALA A 280 -15.97 -2.45 10.33
N VAL A 281 -15.55 -3.70 10.16
CA VAL A 281 -14.50 -4.06 9.19
C VAL A 281 -14.93 -3.67 7.77
N GLU A 282 -16.16 -4.00 7.38
CA GLU A 282 -16.67 -3.64 6.05
C GLU A 282 -16.65 -2.13 5.80
N ARG A 283 -17.13 -1.30 6.75
CA ARG A 283 -17.06 0.16 6.66
C ARG A 283 -15.62 0.69 6.57
N PHE A 284 -14.70 0.09 7.32
CA PHE A 284 -13.28 0.46 7.26
C PHE A 284 -12.69 0.16 5.88
N LEU A 285 -12.99 -1.01 5.31
CA LEU A 285 -12.53 -1.40 3.97
C LEU A 285 -13.15 -0.52 2.87
N ASP A 286 -14.41 -0.09 3.03
CA ASP A 286 -15.07 0.83 2.09
C ASP A 286 -14.36 2.19 2.06
N ARG A 287 -13.95 2.73 3.23
CA ARG A 287 -13.18 3.98 3.32
C ARG A 287 -11.79 3.89 2.67
N LEU A 288 -11.26 2.68 2.50
CA LEU A 288 -10.00 2.43 1.81
C LEU A 288 -10.19 1.97 0.35
N SER A 289 -11.43 1.82 -0.12
CA SER A 289 -11.75 1.25 -1.44
C SER A 289 -11.11 -0.12 -1.70
N LEU A 290 -10.99 -0.95 -0.65
CA LEU A 290 -10.34 -2.26 -0.74
C LEU A 290 -11.33 -3.35 -1.13
N HIS A 291 -11.13 -3.92 -2.32
CA HIS A 291 -11.93 -5.01 -2.89
C HIS A 291 -11.03 -6.13 -3.40
N THR A 292 -10.61 -6.02 -4.65
CA THR A 292 -9.75 -7.01 -5.33
C THR A 292 -8.45 -6.34 -5.77
N ILE A 293 -7.32 -6.98 -5.52
CA ILE A 293 -5.99 -6.54 -5.98
C ILE A 293 -5.40 -7.66 -6.82
N GLU A 294 -4.99 -7.39 -8.06
CA GLU A 294 -4.35 -8.36 -8.96
C GLU A 294 -5.16 -9.68 -9.11
N ARG A 295 -6.49 -9.60 -9.17
CA ARG A 295 -7.44 -10.73 -9.21
C ARG A 295 -7.58 -11.50 -7.89
N TYR A 296 -6.91 -11.09 -6.81
CA TYR A 296 -7.04 -11.67 -5.49
C TYR A 296 -8.08 -10.90 -4.68
N ASP A 297 -9.07 -11.60 -4.12
CA ASP A 297 -10.16 -11.00 -3.33
C ASP A 297 -9.69 -10.69 -1.90
N VAL A 298 -9.01 -9.55 -1.78
CA VAL A 298 -8.45 -9.04 -0.52
C VAL A 298 -9.56 -8.84 0.52
N ARG A 299 -10.69 -8.26 0.11
CA ARG A 299 -11.82 -7.99 1.01
C ARG A 299 -12.34 -9.25 1.66
N ARG A 300 -12.66 -10.27 0.87
CA ARG A 300 -13.14 -11.55 1.37
C ARG A 300 -12.15 -12.19 2.33
N GLN A 301 -10.88 -12.19 2.01
CA GLN A 301 -9.84 -12.78 2.84
C GLN A 301 -9.67 -12.05 4.17
N ILE A 302 -9.71 -10.70 4.20
CA ILE A 302 -9.65 -9.93 5.45
C ILE A 302 -10.85 -10.28 6.34
N LEU A 303 -12.07 -10.28 5.80
CA LEU A 303 -13.27 -10.63 6.54
C LEU A 303 -13.19 -12.05 7.11
N SER A 304 -12.68 -13.00 6.33
CA SER A 304 -12.50 -14.37 6.76
C SER A 304 -11.42 -14.49 7.86
N LEU A 305 -10.28 -13.82 7.73
CA LEU A 305 -9.23 -13.81 8.76
C LEU A 305 -9.75 -13.25 10.10
N VAL A 306 -10.52 -12.16 10.05
CA VAL A 306 -11.13 -11.58 11.26
C VAL A 306 -12.19 -12.50 11.87
N THR A 307 -12.96 -13.21 11.04
CA THR A 307 -13.98 -14.17 11.48
C THR A 307 -13.35 -15.36 12.20
N HIS A 308 -12.23 -15.87 11.66
CA HIS A 308 -11.54 -17.05 12.20
C HIS A 308 -10.43 -16.71 13.21
N ARG A 309 -10.39 -15.46 13.69
CA ARG A 309 -9.41 -15.06 14.72
C ARG A 309 -9.44 -16.00 15.93
N ASN A 310 -8.29 -16.23 16.55
CA ASN A 310 -8.08 -17.14 17.68
C ASN A 310 -8.30 -18.63 17.36
N LEU A 311 -8.61 -19.01 16.14
CA LEU A 311 -8.91 -20.40 15.79
C LEU A 311 -7.76 -21.37 16.14
N PRO A 312 -6.47 -21.09 15.87
CA PRO A 312 -5.37 -21.97 16.28
C PRO A 312 -5.37 -22.24 17.78
N PHE A 313 -5.70 -21.25 18.60
CA PHE A 313 -5.73 -21.38 20.07
C PHE A 313 -6.91 -22.23 20.52
N THR A 314 -8.11 -21.97 20.00
CA THR A 314 -9.29 -22.76 20.33
C THR A 314 -9.16 -24.21 19.86
N TRP A 315 -8.43 -24.44 18.77
CA TRP A 315 -8.17 -25.78 18.24
C TRP A 315 -7.11 -26.53 19.05
N SER A 316 -6.19 -25.86 19.68
CA SER A 316 -5.22 -26.51 20.58
C SER A 316 -5.85 -27.09 21.84
N GLU A 317 -7.05 -26.64 22.22
CA GLU A 317 -7.77 -27.06 23.42
C GLU A 317 -8.76 -28.24 23.19
N ARG A 318 -8.91 -28.71 21.95
CA ARG A 318 -9.83 -29.80 21.56
C ARG A 318 -9.26 -30.72 20.50
N ALA A 319 -9.89 -31.89 20.36
CA ALA A 319 -9.58 -32.76 19.24
C ALA A 319 -10.03 -32.12 17.90
N VAL A 320 -9.10 -32.01 16.95
CA VAL A 320 -9.32 -31.46 15.60
C VAL A 320 -8.86 -32.50 14.59
N THR A 321 -9.70 -32.75 13.60
CA THR A 321 -9.43 -33.73 12.53
C THR A 321 -8.75 -33.08 11.34
N ASP A 322 -8.11 -33.87 10.50
CA ASP A 322 -7.54 -33.39 9.23
C ASP A 322 -8.61 -32.82 8.30
N GLY A 323 -9.84 -33.36 8.36
CA GLY A 323 -10.99 -32.83 7.65
C GLY A 323 -11.33 -31.39 8.06
N ASP A 324 -11.15 -31.04 9.33
CA ASP A 324 -11.39 -29.67 9.81
C ASP A 324 -10.41 -28.68 9.20
N TYR A 325 -9.11 -29.03 9.15
CA TYR A 325 -8.09 -28.20 8.49
C TYR A 325 -8.36 -28.02 7.00
N ARG A 326 -8.79 -29.10 6.30
CA ARG A 326 -9.12 -29.03 4.88
C ARG A 326 -10.38 -28.19 4.63
N ARG A 327 -11.38 -28.25 5.52
CA ARG A 327 -12.59 -27.41 5.47
C ARG A 327 -12.26 -25.94 5.73
N LEU A 328 -11.38 -25.67 6.68
CA LEU A 328 -10.94 -24.29 6.95
C LEU A 328 -10.36 -23.63 5.69
N ALA A 329 -9.60 -24.39 4.90
CA ALA A 329 -9.03 -23.88 3.65
C ALA A 329 -10.06 -23.51 2.56
N LEU A 330 -11.34 -23.92 2.69
CA LEU A 330 -12.42 -23.46 1.83
C LEU A 330 -12.84 -22.01 2.15
N GLU A 331 -12.61 -21.56 3.37
CA GLU A 331 -13.11 -20.29 3.89
C GLU A 331 -12.02 -19.23 3.98
N VAL A 332 -10.81 -19.61 4.37
CA VAL A 332 -9.67 -18.71 4.57
C VAL A 332 -8.39 -19.39 4.09
N GLU A 333 -7.35 -18.62 3.78
CA GLU A 333 -5.98 -19.15 3.62
C GLU A 333 -5.37 -19.42 5.00
N PRO A 334 -5.22 -20.71 5.44
CA PRO A 334 -4.74 -21.02 6.79
C PRO A 334 -3.33 -20.50 7.08
N GLY A 335 -2.48 -20.40 6.04
CA GLY A 335 -1.16 -19.80 6.17
C GLY A 335 -1.18 -18.32 6.51
N LEU A 336 -2.15 -17.56 6.00
CA LEU A 336 -2.32 -16.14 6.37
C LEU A 336 -2.90 -16.01 7.78
N LEU A 337 -3.84 -16.89 8.17
CA LEU A 337 -4.36 -16.93 9.53
C LEU A 337 -3.24 -17.15 10.54
N ALA A 338 -2.35 -18.11 10.29
CA ALA A 338 -1.19 -18.36 11.14
C ALA A 338 -0.31 -17.12 11.30
N ARG A 339 -0.05 -16.36 10.21
CA ARG A 339 0.76 -15.14 10.27
C ARG A 339 0.09 -14.03 11.09
N VAL A 340 -1.21 -13.82 10.92
CA VAL A 340 -1.98 -12.86 11.73
C VAL A 340 -1.91 -13.22 13.20
N GLU A 341 -2.12 -14.51 13.54
CA GLU A 341 -2.08 -14.98 14.93
C GLU A 341 -0.68 -14.90 15.54
N SER A 342 0.36 -15.26 14.78
CA SER A 342 1.76 -15.15 15.19
C SER A 342 2.15 -13.72 15.56
N ALA A 343 1.78 -12.75 14.70
CA ALA A 343 2.07 -11.34 14.92
C ALA A 343 1.27 -10.73 16.08
N THR A 344 0.03 -11.20 16.29
CA THR A 344 -0.87 -10.63 17.32
C THR A 344 -0.76 -11.30 18.69
N CYS A 345 -0.26 -12.52 18.76
CA CYS A 345 -0.10 -13.30 19.99
C CYS A 345 1.29 -13.97 20.03
N PRO A 346 2.39 -13.19 20.06
CA PRO A 346 3.76 -13.74 19.97
C PRO A 346 4.10 -14.69 21.11
N ASP A 347 3.52 -14.49 22.30
CA ASP A 347 3.72 -15.37 23.45
C ASP A 347 3.14 -16.79 23.24
N GLN A 348 2.22 -16.96 22.29
CA GLN A 348 1.59 -18.24 21.97
C GLN A 348 2.10 -18.81 20.61
N ARG A 349 3.27 -18.37 20.16
CA ARG A 349 3.84 -18.74 18.86
C ARG A 349 3.93 -20.26 18.67
N MET A 350 4.28 -21.03 19.70
CA MET A 350 4.37 -22.49 19.61
C MET A 350 3.04 -23.15 19.17
N ILE A 351 1.91 -22.62 19.60
CA ILE A 351 0.58 -23.13 19.19
C ILE A 351 0.35 -22.84 17.72
N VAL A 352 0.69 -21.63 17.29
CA VAL A 352 0.54 -21.21 15.89
C VAL A 352 1.48 -22.00 14.98
N ASP A 353 2.71 -22.26 15.41
CA ASP A 353 3.68 -23.05 14.66
C ASP A 353 3.18 -24.50 14.49
N HIS A 354 2.63 -25.11 15.54
CA HIS A 354 2.03 -26.45 15.45
C HIS A 354 0.84 -26.49 14.47
N PHE A 355 -0.04 -25.48 14.54
CA PHE A 355 -1.14 -25.33 13.58
C PHE A 355 -0.61 -25.22 12.15
N LEU A 356 0.40 -24.38 11.91
CA LEU A 356 0.97 -24.15 10.58
C LEU A 356 1.68 -25.41 10.04
N ASP A 357 2.37 -26.14 10.90
CA ASP A 357 3.00 -27.41 10.51
C ASP A 357 1.96 -28.42 10.06
N ARG A 358 0.81 -28.51 10.75
CA ARG A 358 -0.26 -29.42 10.32
C ARG A 358 -0.89 -28.98 9.00
N VAL A 359 -1.14 -27.70 8.82
CA VAL A 359 -1.63 -27.09 7.58
C VAL A 359 -0.69 -27.41 6.39
N ARG A 360 0.62 -27.33 6.60
CA ARG A 360 1.66 -27.64 5.59
C ARG A 360 1.71 -29.12 5.27
N GLN A 361 1.68 -30.00 6.28
CA GLN A 361 1.64 -31.45 6.09
C GLN A 361 0.44 -31.89 5.26
N LEU A 362 -0.69 -31.22 5.42
CA LEU A 362 -1.91 -31.50 4.66
C LEU A 362 -1.96 -30.82 3.29
N GLY A 363 -0.98 -29.95 2.97
CA GLY A 363 -0.92 -29.21 1.70
C GLY A 363 -2.03 -28.17 1.52
N VAL A 364 -2.56 -27.62 2.62
CA VAL A 364 -3.72 -26.71 2.59
C VAL A 364 -3.37 -25.29 3.08
N GLU A 365 -2.10 -24.92 3.02
CA GLU A 365 -1.63 -23.60 3.47
C GLU A 365 -2.30 -22.45 2.72
N ILE A 366 -2.55 -22.60 1.41
CA ILE A 366 -3.09 -21.58 0.53
C ILE A 366 -4.47 -21.92 0.02
N THR A 367 -4.69 -23.18 -0.40
CA THR A 367 -5.92 -23.61 -1.06
C THR A 367 -6.37 -24.96 -0.53
N PRO A 368 -7.69 -25.24 -0.53
CA PRO A 368 -8.20 -26.57 -0.21
C PRO A 368 -7.74 -27.58 -1.27
N PRO A 369 -7.76 -28.88 -0.95
CA PRO A 369 -7.46 -29.92 -1.94
C PRO A 369 -8.46 -29.84 -3.10
N PRO A 370 -8.01 -29.99 -4.36
CA PRO A 370 -8.92 -29.94 -5.51
C PRO A 370 -9.90 -31.12 -5.46
N PRO A 371 -11.19 -30.91 -5.82
CA PRO A 371 -12.18 -32.00 -5.83
C PRO A 371 -11.83 -33.06 -6.87
N LEU A 372 -11.79 -34.31 -6.43
CA LEU A 372 -11.54 -35.48 -7.29
C LEU A 372 -12.72 -35.76 -8.24
N LEU A 373 -13.95 -35.66 -7.73
CA LEU A 373 -15.15 -35.84 -8.54
C LEU A 373 -15.66 -34.49 -9.07
N LEU A 374 -15.72 -34.39 -10.39
CA LEU A 374 -16.27 -33.20 -11.07
C LEU A 374 -17.58 -33.57 -11.78
N GLY A 375 -18.47 -32.62 -12.02
CA GLY A 375 -19.73 -32.84 -12.70
C GLY A 375 -19.62 -33.56 -14.06
N ARG A 376 -18.53 -33.30 -14.82
CA ARG A 376 -18.23 -33.98 -16.09
C ARG A 376 -18.08 -35.49 -15.94
N HIS A 377 -17.57 -35.99 -14.83
CA HIS A 377 -17.39 -37.41 -14.59
C HIS A 377 -18.75 -38.08 -14.39
N LEU A 378 -19.69 -37.45 -13.71
CA LEU A 378 -21.05 -37.93 -13.54
C LEU A 378 -21.85 -37.92 -14.86
N LEU A 379 -21.67 -36.89 -15.69
CA LEU A 379 -22.26 -36.84 -17.03
C LEU A 379 -21.76 -38.00 -17.92
N GLN A 380 -20.46 -38.34 -17.88
CA GLN A 380 -19.86 -39.47 -18.60
C GLN A 380 -20.40 -40.81 -18.11
N LEU A 381 -20.81 -40.89 -16.85
CA LEU A 381 -21.46 -42.07 -16.26
C LEU A 381 -22.97 -42.17 -16.56
N GLY A 382 -23.52 -41.25 -17.36
CA GLY A 382 -24.91 -41.27 -17.79
C GLY A 382 -25.88 -40.54 -16.85
N HIS A 383 -25.38 -39.79 -15.87
CA HIS A 383 -26.26 -38.95 -15.03
C HIS A 383 -26.83 -37.78 -15.82
N PRO A 384 -28.12 -37.49 -15.71
CA PRO A 384 -28.74 -36.37 -16.41
C PRO A 384 -28.20 -35.03 -15.86
N PRO A 385 -28.00 -34.00 -16.71
CA PRO A 385 -27.62 -32.68 -16.27
C PRO A 385 -28.71 -32.07 -15.36
N GLY A 386 -28.28 -31.51 -14.22
CA GLY A 386 -29.22 -30.89 -13.27
C GLY A 386 -28.60 -30.63 -11.90
N PRO A 387 -29.36 -30.01 -10.96
CA PRO A 387 -28.91 -29.65 -9.63
C PRO A 387 -28.32 -30.83 -8.82
N ARG A 388 -28.83 -32.04 -9.04
CA ARG A 388 -28.39 -33.27 -8.35
C ARG A 388 -26.90 -33.59 -8.58
N ILE A 389 -26.34 -33.26 -9.77
CA ILE A 389 -24.90 -33.38 -10.00
C ILE A 389 -24.11 -32.55 -8.99
N GLY A 390 -24.54 -31.33 -8.73
CA GLY A 390 -23.91 -30.44 -7.75
C GLY A 390 -24.04 -30.93 -6.30
N GLU A 391 -25.15 -31.60 -5.98
CA GLU A 391 -25.37 -32.19 -4.65
C GLU A 391 -24.43 -33.39 -4.43
N ILE A 392 -24.36 -34.30 -5.41
CA ILE A 392 -23.51 -35.50 -5.36
C ILE A 392 -22.03 -35.08 -5.29
N THR A 393 -21.59 -34.19 -6.14
CA THR A 393 -20.19 -33.72 -6.14
C THR A 393 -19.81 -33.07 -4.82
N ARG A 394 -20.69 -32.27 -4.22
CA ARG A 394 -20.48 -31.68 -2.88
C ARG A 394 -20.43 -32.71 -1.77
N ALA A 395 -21.33 -33.71 -1.79
CA ALA A 395 -21.34 -34.77 -0.80
C ALA A 395 -20.07 -35.61 -0.86
N VAL A 396 -19.65 -36.01 -2.07
CA VAL A 396 -18.40 -36.77 -2.26
C VAL A 396 -17.18 -35.94 -1.88
N TYR A 397 -17.18 -34.62 -2.13
CA TYR A 397 -16.11 -33.76 -1.72
C TYR A 397 -15.97 -33.68 -0.18
N GLN A 398 -17.07 -33.69 0.58
CA GLN A 398 -16.99 -33.81 2.03
C GLN A 398 -16.32 -35.10 2.48
N LEU A 399 -16.60 -36.21 1.83
CA LEU A 399 -15.93 -37.52 2.10
C LEU A 399 -14.43 -37.44 1.78
N GLN A 400 -14.05 -36.73 0.72
CA GLN A 400 -12.65 -36.50 0.36
C GLN A 400 -11.95 -35.63 1.44
N LEU A 401 -12.58 -34.59 1.92
CA LEU A 401 -12.04 -33.74 3.01
C LEU A 401 -11.81 -34.55 4.29
N ASP A 402 -12.69 -35.54 4.57
CA ASP A 402 -12.60 -36.47 5.72
C ASP A 402 -11.65 -37.64 5.49
N ASP A 403 -10.86 -37.61 4.40
CA ASP A 403 -9.89 -38.66 4.08
C ASP A 403 -10.52 -40.06 3.83
N ARG A 404 -11.76 -40.09 3.38
CA ARG A 404 -12.52 -41.30 3.06
C ARG A 404 -12.55 -41.60 1.57
N VAL A 405 -12.04 -40.73 0.73
CA VAL A 405 -11.97 -40.79 -0.72
C VAL A 405 -10.61 -40.27 -1.15
N HIS A 406 -9.77 -41.08 -1.78
CA HIS A 406 -8.37 -40.75 -2.06
C HIS A 406 -8.05 -40.60 -3.56
N ASN A 407 -8.91 -41.12 -4.42
CA ASN A 407 -8.73 -41.09 -5.88
C ASN A 407 -10.08 -41.01 -6.60
N LEU A 408 -10.05 -40.85 -7.92
CA LEU A 408 -11.26 -40.72 -8.73
C LEU A 408 -12.16 -41.98 -8.68
N ASP A 409 -11.59 -43.16 -8.62
CA ASP A 409 -12.37 -44.41 -8.58
C ASP A 409 -13.14 -44.55 -7.27
N ASP A 410 -12.52 -44.24 -6.14
CA ASP A 410 -13.17 -44.13 -4.83
C ASP A 410 -14.31 -43.10 -4.87
N ALA A 411 -14.05 -41.92 -5.49
CA ALA A 411 -15.03 -40.87 -5.61
C ALA A 411 -16.25 -41.26 -6.46
N ILE A 412 -16.03 -42.01 -7.55
CA ILE A 412 -17.08 -42.55 -8.37
C ILE A 412 -17.87 -43.63 -7.61
N ALA A 413 -17.18 -44.51 -6.88
CA ALA A 413 -17.83 -45.52 -6.07
C ALA A 413 -18.72 -44.89 -4.97
N ALA A 414 -18.20 -43.88 -4.28
CA ALA A 414 -18.96 -43.12 -3.30
C ALA A 414 -20.17 -42.40 -3.92
N ALA A 415 -20.02 -41.85 -5.13
CA ALA A 415 -21.12 -41.18 -5.83
C ALA A 415 -22.32 -42.08 -6.09
N ARG A 416 -22.07 -43.37 -6.39
CA ARG A 416 -23.14 -44.36 -6.64
C ARG A 416 -24.06 -44.56 -5.43
N SER A 417 -23.56 -44.42 -4.20
CA SER A 417 -24.39 -44.54 -3.00
C SER A 417 -25.37 -43.35 -2.80
N PHE A 418 -25.16 -42.22 -3.48
CA PHE A 418 -26.05 -41.05 -3.45
C PHE A 418 -27.08 -41.06 -4.62
N VAL A 419 -27.03 -42.04 -5.49
CA VAL A 419 -27.89 -42.12 -6.68
C VAL A 419 -29.12 -43.03 -6.43
N GLN A 420 -29.05 -43.83 -5.39
CA GLN A 420 -30.22 -44.62 -4.91
C GLN A 420 -31.15 -43.74 -4.07
#